data_fc8484ae30f9575608ceec2befaf069a
#
_entry.id   fc8484ae30f9575608ceec2befaf069a
#
_cell.length_a   1.000
_cell.length_b   1.000
_cell.length_c   1.000
_cell.angle_alpha   90.00
_cell.angle_beta   90.00
_cell.angle_gamma   90.00
#
_symmetry.space_group_name_H-M   'P 1'
#
loop_
_entity.id
_entity.type
_entity.pdbx_description
1 polymer ?
#
loop_
_entity_poly.entity_id
_entity_poly.type
_entity_poly.pdbx_seq_one_letter_code
_entity_poly.pdbx_strand_id
1 'polypeptide(L)'
;MTALYIFLGLFGVLLLLLLISLIRTLLMPVQKSTYEPAPDLQRSEIYAKKLSAMIRQETVSVPGEDQRDKFLAFHRVLEELFPLVHTHLEKTEIDGNLLFFWKGKFDRRPLVLMSHQDVVPAEGEWIRPPFSGEIAEGKVWGRGASDTKCSVMAFFQAVEELLQDGYVPENDVYLSSSCTEEWAGDGCPKLVGELKRRGVKPWLVCDEGGGIIREPIAGIHGNFAMIGVFEKGKADVRFSASSDGGHASAPGPHSPIARLADFIHDVETHDVFRRKMPKEVAAMFGTLAPYASFPLRWVFGNLWLFRPVLLRVLPAISAQAGAMIRTTIAFTMQSGSDACNVMPQKATVSANMRFIPHQGMKESLEIIRKRAEKYGLQTEVLQAADYTKPTDIHGEAFRLVEQTVAQTFPGCTGSPYVMTGATDARFYEEICDNVVRFAPVIYGPEQMKGMHGLNENIEISCLPGAVDFYRNLIRTNVC
;
A
#
# COMPACT_ATOMS: atom_id res chain seq x y z
N MET A 1 -22.79 14.36 -49.42
CA MET A 1 -23.68 15.10 -48.51
C MET A 1 -24.01 14.31 -47.24
N THR A 2 -24.44 13.04 -47.31
CA THR A 2 -24.82 12.23 -46.13
C THR A 2 -23.71 12.11 -45.09
N ALA A 3 -22.45 11.86 -45.53
CA ALA A 3 -21.30 11.76 -44.58
C ALA A 3 -21.02 13.10 -43.86
N LEU A 4 -21.21 14.24 -44.50
CA LEU A 4 -21.06 15.55 -43.88
C LEU A 4 -22.14 15.81 -42.82
N TYR A 5 -23.40 15.44 -43.08
CA TYR A 5 -24.48 15.60 -42.11
C TYR A 5 -24.28 14.67 -40.89
N ILE A 6 -23.79 13.43 -41.09
CA ILE A 6 -23.43 12.51 -40.01
C ILE A 6 -22.29 13.12 -39.20
N PHE A 7 -21.24 13.64 -39.83
CA PHE A 7 -20.11 14.27 -39.13
C PHE A 7 -20.57 15.50 -38.32
N LEU A 8 -21.37 16.39 -38.92
CA LEU A 8 -21.90 17.58 -38.22
C LEU A 8 -22.82 17.19 -37.07
N GLY A 9 -23.63 16.15 -37.23
CA GLY A 9 -24.46 15.60 -36.14
C GLY A 9 -23.62 15.06 -34.98
N LEU A 10 -22.60 14.23 -35.25
CA LEU A 10 -21.70 13.71 -34.22
C LEU A 10 -20.91 14.82 -33.51
N PHE A 11 -20.45 15.81 -34.28
CA PHE A 11 -19.75 16.99 -33.74
C PHE A 11 -20.66 17.81 -32.81
N GLY A 12 -21.93 18.03 -33.25
CA GLY A 12 -22.94 18.71 -32.42
C GLY A 12 -23.23 17.97 -31.10
N VAL A 13 -23.35 16.63 -31.15
CA VAL A 13 -23.52 15.81 -29.98
C VAL A 13 -22.31 15.94 -29.03
N LEU A 14 -21.08 15.88 -29.56
CA LEU A 14 -19.87 16.05 -28.77
C LEU A 14 -19.83 17.42 -28.08
N LEU A 15 -20.13 18.51 -28.82
CA LEU A 15 -20.20 19.85 -28.24
C LEU A 15 -21.25 19.93 -27.10
N LEU A 16 -22.41 19.33 -27.30
CA LEU A 16 -23.45 19.28 -26.26
C LEU A 16 -22.97 18.53 -25.01
N LEU A 17 -22.33 17.38 -25.17
CA LEU A 17 -21.77 16.61 -24.05
C LEU A 17 -20.67 17.39 -23.30
N LEU A 18 -19.81 18.10 -24.02
CA LEU A 18 -18.79 18.98 -23.43
C LEU A 18 -19.45 20.16 -22.68
N LEU A 19 -20.49 20.77 -23.22
CA LEU A 19 -21.24 21.82 -22.54
C LEU A 19 -21.91 21.32 -21.27
N ILE A 20 -22.57 20.16 -21.30
CA ILE A 20 -23.16 19.52 -20.12
C ILE A 20 -22.09 19.26 -19.07
N SER A 21 -20.94 18.72 -19.46
CA SER A 21 -19.84 18.44 -18.53
C SER A 21 -19.28 19.73 -17.90
N LEU A 22 -19.18 20.81 -18.67
CA LEU A 22 -18.75 22.12 -18.17
C LEU A 22 -19.74 22.70 -17.16
N ILE A 23 -21.05 22.68 -17.49
CA ILE A 23 -22.09 23.14 -16.57
C ILE A 23 -22.06 22.36 -15.25
N ARG A 24 -21.99 21.02 -15.33
CA ARG A 24 -21.86 20.18 -14.11
C ARG A 24 -20.64 20.56 -13.27
N THR A 25 -19.52 20.88 -13.90
CA THR A 25 -18.29 21.28 -13.20
C THR A 25 -18.45 22.66 -12.56
N LEU A 26 -19.10 23.61 -13.21
CA LEU A 26 -19.37 24.93 -12.66
C LEU A 26 -20.35 24.87 -11.46
N LEU A 27 -21.28 23.93 -11.48
CA LEU A 27 -22.23 23.69 -10.37
C LEU A 27 -21.61 22.85 -9.23
N MET A 28 -20.46 22.19 -9.45
CA MET A 28 -19.77 21.43 -8.41
C MET A 28 -19.15 22.39 -7.37
N PRO A 29 -19.43 22.19 -6.07
CA PRO A 29 -18.85 23.04 -5.04
C PRO A 29 -17.33 22.88 -5.02
N VAL A 30 -16.62 24.01 -4.93
CA VAL A 30 -15.17 24.03 -4.74
C VAL A 30 -14.90 23.84 -3.27
N GLN A 31 -14.16 22.78 -2.91
CA GLN A 31 -13.78 22.49 -1.54
C GLN A 31 -12.28 22.69 -1.33
N LYS A 32 -11.88 22.80 -0.09
CA LYS A 32 -10.47 22.86 0.33
C LYS A 32 -10.27 21.86 1.46
N SER A 33 -9.25 21.04 1.39
CA SER A 33 -8.77 20.30 2.55
C SER A 33 -8.07 21.29 3.47
N THR A 34 -8.55 21.39 4.70
CA THR A 34 -8.06 22.37 5.69
C THR A 34 -7.42 21.71 6.90
N TYR A 35 -7.34 20.38 6.88
CA TYR A 35 -6.75 19.66 7.99
C TYR A 35 -5.26 19.94 8.10
N GLU A 36 -4.85 20.42 9.26
CA GLU A 36 -3.47 20.45 9.75
C GLU A 36 -3.47 19.88 11.17
N PRO A 37 -2.38 19.19 11.59
CA PRO A 37 -2.28 18.67 12.95
C PRO A 37 -2.46 19.79 13.97
N ALA A 38 -3.32 19.55 14.95
CA ALA A 38 -3.44 20.48 16.08
C ALA A 38 -2.13 20.49 16.87
N PRO A 39 -1.66 21.65 17.33
CA PRO A 39 -0.44 21.74 18.14
C PRO A 39 -0.70 21.15 19.54
N ASP A 40 -0.35 19.90 19.72
CA ASP A 40 -0.32 19.22 21.01
C ASP A 40 1.13 18.82 21.32
N LEU A 41 1.92 19.79 21.73
CA LEU A 41 3.36 19.62 21.94
C LEU A 41 3.65 18.58 23.02
N GLN A 42 2.85 18.53 24.10
CA GLN A 42 3.07 17.61 25.20
C GLN A 42 2.91 16.15 24.76
N ARG A 43 1.79 15.82 24.10
CA ARG A 43 1.56 14.45 23.60
C ARG A 43 2.54 14.11 22.47
N SER A 44 2.82 15.05 21.58
CA SER A 44 3.79 14.86 20.48
C SER A 44 5.17 14.47 21.00
N GLU A 45 5.68 15.16 22.04
CA GLU A 45 6.98 14.84 22.64
C GLU A 45 7.00 13.49 23.39
N ILE A 46 5.91 13.18 24.11
CA ILE A 46 5.79 11.89 24.82
C ILE A 46 5.79 10.74 23.81
N TYR A 47 4.99 10.83 22.76
CA TYR A 47 4.89 9.79 21.75
C TYR A 47 6.15 9.69 20.89
N ALA A 48 6.78 10.81 20.57
CA ALA A 48 8.07 10.83 19.90
C ALA A 48 9.15 10.11 20.69
N LYS A 49 9.19 10.26 22.01
CA LYS A 49 10.15 9.53 22.88
C LYS A 49 9.87 8.01 22.88
N LYS A 50 8.61 7.61 22.88
CA LYS A 50 8.24 6.19 22.76
C LYS A 50 8.64 5.61 21.41
N LEU A 51 8.29 6.29 20.31
CA LEU A 51 8.70 5.88 18.97
C LEU A 51 10.23 5.83 18.83
N SER A 52 10.93 6.84 19.34
CA SER A 52 12.40 6.87 19.40
C SER A 52 12.99 5.65 20.09
N ALA A 53 12.43 5.24 21.24
CA ALA A 53 12.85 4.02 21.94
C ALA A 53 12.61 2.76 21.11
N MET A 54 11.49 2.67 20.41
CA MET A 54 11.17 1.56 19.50
C MET A 54 12.12 1.50 18.28
N ILE A 55 12.51 2.64 17.73
CA ILE A 55 13.45 2.71 16.58
C ILE A 55 14.85 2.28 17.01
N ARG A 56 15.30 2.63 18.22
CA ARG A 56 16.61 2.24 18.74
C ARG A 56 16.78 0.73 18.86
N GLN A 57 15.71 -0.02 19.01
CA GLN A 57 15.78 -1.47 18.92
C GLN A 57 15.73 -1.86 17.42
N GLU A 58 16.85 -2.28 16.88
CA GLU A 58 16.94 -2.79 15.52
C GLU A 58 16.09 -4.05 15.34
N THR A 59 15.24 -4.05 14.31
CA THR A 59 14.36 -5.17 13.96
C THR A 59 14.42 -5.47 12.46
N VAL A 60 15.60 -5.34 11.86
CA VAL A 60 15.82 -5.74 10.45
C VAL A 60 15.52 -7.23 10.29
N SER A 61 14.63 -7.55 9.36
CA SER A 61 14.31 -8.94 8.98
C SER A 61 14.92 -9.30 7.62
N VAL A 62 15.47 -10.52 7.52
CA VAL A 62 16.07 -11.03 6.28
C VAL A 62 15.64 -12.49 6.08
N PRO A 63 15.30 -12.90 4.85
CA PRO A 63 14.92 -14.29 4.57
C PRO A 63 16.03 -15.29 4.95
N GLY A 64 15.63 -16.38 5.60
CA GLY A 64 16.53 -17.50 5.92
C GLY A 64 17.42 -17.32 7.16
N GLU A 65 17.29 -16.21 7.88
CA GLU A 65 17.99 -15.98 9.15
C GLU A 65 17.04 -16.12 10.34
N ASP A 66 17.48 -16.79 11.40
CA ASP A 66 16.77 -16.77 12.69
C ASP A 66 17.09 -15.46 13.42
N GLN A 67 16.12 -14.58 13.46
CA GLN A 67 16.25 -13.23 14.06
C GLN A 67 15.32 -13.05 15.27
N ARG A 68 14.76 -14.13 15.78
CA ARG A 68 13.78 -14.11 16.87
C ARG A 68 14.24 -13.28 18.07
N ASP A 69 15.50 -13.37 18.44
CA ASP A 69 16.05 -12.65 19.61
C ASP A 69 15.92 -11.11 19.48
N LYS A 70 16.05 -10.57 18.26
CA LYS A 70 15.84 -9.13 18.00
C LYS A 70 14.39 -8.72 18.30
N PHE A 71 13.43 -9.54 17.88
CA PHE A 71 12.01 -9.28 18.13
C PHE A 71 11.66 -9.46 19.60
N LEU A 72 12.18 -10.47 20.27
CA LEU A 72 12.02 -10.63 21.71
C LEU A 72 12.62 -9.46 22.51
N ALA A 73 13.72 -8.87 22.04
CA ALA A 73 14.26 -7.64 22.61
C ALA A 73 13.31 -6.45 22.38
N PHE A 74 12.73 -6.33 21.18
CA PHE A 74 11.74 -5.31 20.87
C PHE A 74 10.46 -5.47 21.71
N HIS A 75 10.02 -6.70 21.97
CA HIS A 75 8.84 -6.96 22.84
C HIS A 75 9.07 -6.47 24.27
N ARG A 76 10.30 -6.55 24.80
CA ARG A 76 10.64 -5.96 26.11
C ARG A 76 10.51 -4.44 26.09
N VAL A 77 10.93 -3.79 25.01
CA VAL A 77 10.73 -2.34 24.84
C VAL A 77 9.24 -2.00 24.83
N LEU A 78 8.41 -2.77 24.12
CA LEU A 78 6.95 -2.57 24.13
C LEU A 78 6.35 -2.75 25.53
N GLU A 79 6.81 -3.74 26.28
CA GLU A 79 6.35 -4.00 27.65
C GLU A 79 6.68 -2.83 28.60
N GLU A 80 7.88 -2.26 28.48
CA GLU A 80 8.29 -1.08 29.26
C GLU A 80 7.47 0.18 28.89
N LEU A 81 7.15 0.35 27.60
CA LEU A 81 6.46 1.54 27.10
C LEU A 81 4.93 1.48 27.29
N PHE A 82 4.35 0.28 27.33
CA PHE A 82 2.90 0.05 27.36
C PHE A 82 2.53 -1.02 28.42
N PRO A 83 2.79 -0.74 29.72
CA PRO A 83 2.63 -1.72 30.78
C PRO A 83 1.17 -2.14 31.02
N LEU A 84 0.18 -1.25 30.81
CA LEU A 84 -1.23 -1.61 30.97
C LEU A 84 -1.69 -2.58 29.87
N VAL A 85 -1.26 -2.38 28.62
CA VAL A 85 -1.53 -3.33 27.53
C VAL A 85 -1.03 -4.71 27.92
N HIS A 86 0.20 -4.82 28.40
CA HIS A 86 0.81 -6.11 28.77
C HIS A 86 0.21 -6.75 30.03
N THR A 87 -0.37 -5.95 30.92
CA THR A 87 -1.01 -6.44 32.14
C THR A 87 -2.46 -6.86 31.94
N HIS A 88 -3.21 -6.18 31.06
CA HIS A 88 -4.66 -6.34 30.94
C HIS A 88 -5.09 -7.14 29.70
N LEU A 89 -4.25 -7.25 28.66
CA LEU A 89 -4.56 -8.01 27.47
C LEU A 89 -3.90 -9.40 27.52
N GLU A 90 -4.58 -10.38 26.92
CA GLU A 90 -3.98 -11.71 26.72
C GLU A 90 -2.94 -11.62 25.59
N LYS A 91 -1.66 -11.83 25.94
CA LYS A 91 -0.54 -11.83 24.99
C LYS A 91 -0.27 -13.24 24.49
N THR A 92 -0.15 -13.37 23.18
CA THR A 92 0.35 -14.58 22.49
C THR A 92 1.53 -14.19 21.62
N GLU A 93 2.66 -14.86 21.80
CA GLU A 93 3.86 -14.70 20.96
C GLU A 93 4.05 -15.97 20.15
N ILE A 94 4.25 -15.82 18.83
CA ILE A 94 4.44 -16.92 17.89
C ILE A 94 5.66 -16.60 17.02
N ASP A 95 6.80 -17.21 17.33
CA ASP A 95 8.04 -17.05 16.54
C ASP A 95 8.44 -15.59 16.28
N GLY A 96 8.34 -14.73 17.31
CA GLY A 96 8.63 -13.30 17.21
C GLY A 96 7.46 -12.43 16.76
N ASN A 97 6.32 -13.03 16.42
CA ASN A 97 5.10 -12.29 16.09
C ASN A 97 4.24 -12.10 17.34
N LEU A 98 3.49 -11.00 17.41
CA LEU A 98 2.65 -10.64 18.54
C LEU A 98 1.17 -10.64 18.19
N LEU A 99 0.36 -11.23 19.07
CA LEU A 99 -1.09 -11.10 19.06
C LEU A 99 -1.55 -10.80 20.50
N PHE A 100 -2.20 -9.65 20.69
CA PHE A 100 -2.86 -9.31 21.94
C PHE A 100 -4.37 -9.37 21.77
N PHE A 101 -5.05 -9.88 22.77
CA PHE A 101 -6.50 -9.96 22.82
C PHE A 101 -7.05 -9.12 23.97
N TRP A 102 -7.87 -8.14 23.64
CA TRP A 102 -8.62 -7.32 24.57
C TRP A 102 -10.11 -7.69 24.51
N LYS A 103 -10.58 -8.37 25.56
CA LYS A 103 -11.97 -8.81 25.65
C LYS A 103 -12.92 -7.62 25.73
N GLY A 104 -13.86 -7.56 24.79
CA GLY A 104 -14.97 -6.62 24.78
C GLY A 104 -16.21 -7.17 25.51
N LYS A 105 -17.27 -6.37 25.53
CA LYS A 105 -18.58 -6.79 26.04
C LYS A 105 -19.21 -7.83 25.11
N PHE A 106 -18.95 -7.76 23.82
CA PHE A 106 -19.48 -8.63 22.77
C PHE A 106 -18.37 -9.08 21.81
N ASP A 107 -18.65 -10.13 21.07
CA ASP A 107 -17.77 -10.71 20.01
C ASP A 107 -18.37 -10.60 18.59
N ARG A 108 -19.34 -9.70 18.41
CA ARG A 108 -20.11 -9.59 17.15
C ARG A 108 -19.34 -8.91 16.03
N ARG A 109 -18.48 -7.94 16.39
CA ARG A 109 -17.67 -7.13 15.46
C ARG A 109 -16.21 -7.06 15.92
N PRO A 110 -15.49 -8.19 15.97
CA PRO A 110 -14.09 -8.16 16.39
C PRO A 110 -13.29 -7.26 15.47
N LEU A 111 -12.49 -6.37 16.07
CA LEU A 111 -11.60 -5.45 15.39
C LEU A 111 -10.15 -5.96 15.48
N VAL A 112 -9.44 -6.02 14.38
CA VAL A 112 -8.00 -6.26 14.36
C VAL A 112 -7.29 -4.97 13.93
N LEU A 113 -6.40 -4.48 14.79
CA LEU A 113 -5.44 -3.42 14.48
C LEU A 113 -4.10 -4.12 14.17
N MET A 114 -3.61 -3.92 12.96
CA MET A 114 -2.42 -4.62 12.45
C MET A 114 -1.36 -3.60 12.05
N SER A 115 -0.10 -3.94 12.29
CA SER A 115 1.07 -3.29 11.69
C SER A 115 2.30 -4.15 11.97
N HIS A 116 3.27 -4.18 11.05
CA HIS A 116 4.48 -4.98 11.25
C HIS A 116 5.49 -4.28 12.17
N GLN A 117 6.40 -5.06 12.73
CA GLN A 117 7.45 -4.59 13.64
C GLN A 117 8.85 -4.71 13.02
N ASP A 118 8.98 -5.48 11.95
CA ASP A 118 10.24 -5.57 11.21
C ASP A 118 10.47 -4.36 10.32
N VAL A 119 11.67 -4.24 9.80
CA VAL A 119 12.10 -3.17 8.92
C VAL A 119 13.09 -3.70 7.88
N VAL A 120 13.15 -3.06 6.71
CA VAL A 120 14.18 -3.36 5.70
C VAL A 120 15.57 -2.95 6.17
N PRO A 121 16.66 -3.53 5.61
CA PRO A 121 18.03 -3.09 5.84
C PRO A 121 18.22 -1.58 5.61
N ALA A 122 19.14 -0.98 6.35
CA ALA A 122 19.44 0.45 6.30
C ALA A 122 20.85 0.68 5.76
N GLU A 123 21.05 0.41 4.48
CA GLU A 123 22.33 0.62 3.80
C GLU A 123 22.48 2.07 3.33
N GLY A 124 23.74 2.48 3.02
CA GLY A 124 24.07 3.79 2.48
C GLY A 124 24.41 4.84 3.52
N GLU A 125 24.57 6.09 3.07
CA GLU A 125 24.95 7.22 3.93
C GLU A 125 23.71 7.96 4.44
N TRP A 126 23.49 7.88 5.76
CA TRP A 126 22.38 8.54 6.43
C TRP A 126 22.83 9.86 7.06
N ILE A 127 21.99 10.90 7.00
CA ILE A 127 22.22 12.17 7.70
C ILE A 127 22.25 11.95 9.22
N ARG A 128 21.39 11.04 9.71
CA ARG A 128 21.32 10.59 11.11
C ARG A 128 21.37 9.06 11.14
N PRO A 129 22.09 8.44 12.10
CA PRO A 129 22.20 6.98 12.13
C PRO A 129 20.79 6.31 12.12
N PRO A 130 20.58 5.29 11.29
CA PRO A 130 19.23 4.74 11.00
C PRO A 130 18.51 4.15 12.22
N PHE A 131 19.26 3.75 13.26
CA PHE A 131 18.69 3.21 14.51
C PHE A 131 18.96 4.13 15.71
N SER A 132 19.25 5.43 15.49
CA SER A 132 19.43 6.38 16.59
C SER A 132 18.12 6.77 17.26
N GLY A 133 17.01 6.76 16.51
CA GLY A 133 15.73 7.29 16.97
C GLY A 133 15.83 8.78 17.35
N GLU A 134 16.72 9.53 16.70
CA GLU A 134 16.97 10.93 17.04
C GLU A 134 15.71 11.77 16.84
N ILE A 135 15.38 12.60 17.85
CA ILE A 135 14.28 13.55 17.77
C ILE A 135 14.90 14.91 17.48
N ALA A 136 14.73 15.39 16.27
CA ALA A 136 15.27 16.67 15.81
C ALA A 136 14.40 17.29 14.73
N GLU A 137 14.38 18.62 14.65
CA GLU A 137 13.66 19.37 13.61
C GLU A 137 12.16 19.03 13.56
N GLY A 138 11.54 18.74 14.72
CA GLY A 138 10.13 18.38 14.81
C GLY A 138 9.81 16.98 14.28
N LYS A 139 10.80 16.09 14.13
CA LYS A 139 10.67 14.74 13.57
C LYS A 139 11.36 13.71 14.45
N VAL A 140 10.90 12.45 14.34
CA VAL A 140 11.66 11.27 14.78
C VAL A 140 12.33 10.68 13.54
N TRP A 141 13.65 10.54 13.59
CA TRP A 141 14.45 10.03 12.49
C TRP A 141 14.86 8.59 12.74
N GLY A 142 14.78 7.77 11.72
CA GLY A 142 15.30 6.42 11.72
C GLY A 142 14.46 5.43 10.91
N ARG A 143 15.04 4.28 10.59
CA ARG A 143 14.41 3.20 9.88
C ARG A 143 13.22 2.64 10.71
N GLY A 144 12.03 2.53 10.10
CA GLY A 144 10.79 2.17 10.77
C GLY A 144 10.02 3.36 11.35
N ALA A 145 10.52 4.60 11.20
CA ALA A 145 9.81 5.77 11.68
C ALA A 145 8.49 5.99 10.95
N SER A 146 8.46 5.79 9.63
CA SER A 146 7.28 5.87 8.77
C SER A 146 6.71 4.50 8.46
N ASP A 147 7.57 3.51 8.27
CA ASP A 147 7.26 2.16 7.82
C ASP A 147 7.78 1.13 8.82
N THR A 148 7.03 0.73 9.85
CA THR A 148 5.75 1.27 10.27
C THR A 148 5.61 1.24 11.81
N LYS A 149 6.76 1.34 12.55
CA LYS A 149 6.75 1.38 14.03
C LYS A 149 5.88 2.52 14.59
N CYS A 150 5.68 3.61 13.80
CA CYS A 150 4.77 4.69 14.20
C CYS A 150 3.32 4.19 14.37
N SER A 151 2.85 3.29 13.52
CA SER A 151 1.51 2.70 13.62
C SER A 151 1.43 1.74 14.81
N VAL A 152 2.45 0.90 15.01
CA VAL A 152 2.55 0.03 16.22
C VAL A 152 2.49 0.88 17.48
N MET A 153 3.31 1.93 17.56
CA MET A 153 3.30 2.88 18.69
C MET A 153 1.90 3.48 18.90
N ALA A 154 1.24 3.90 17.81
CA ALA A 154 -0.02 4.63 17.90
C ALA A 154 -1.17 3.74 18.41
N PHE A 155 -1.33 2.50 17.91
CA PHE A 155 -2.43 1.67 18.41
C PHE A 155 -2.12 1.07 19.80
N PHE A 156 -0.86 0.78 20.17
CA PHE A 156 -0.51 0.41 21.53
C PHE A 156 -0.80 1.57 22.49
N GLN A 157 -0.41 2.80 22.14
CA GLN A 157 -0.66 3.98 22.96
C GLN A 157 -2.16 4.27 23.10
N ALA A 158 -2.93 4.08 22.02
CA ALA A 158 -4.38 4.25 22.05
C ALA A 158 -5.04 3.30 23.05
N VAL A 159 -4.63 2.02 23.07
CA VAL A 159 -5.14 1.02 24.00
C VAL A 159 -4.65 1.30 25.41
N GLU A 160 -3.38 1.67 25.61
CA GLU A 160 -2.80 2.06 26.90
C GLU A 160 -3.62 3.19 27.56
N GLU A 161 -3.95 4.24 26.80
CA GLU A 161 -4.76 5.36 27.30
C GLU A 161 -6.22 4.95 27.59
N LEU A 162 -6.82 4.12 26.73
CA LEU A 162 -8.17 3.62 26.97
C LEU A 162 -8.25 2.76 28.24
N LEU A 163 -7.24 1.94 28.50
CA LEU A 163 -7.11 1.16 29.73
C LEU A 163 -6.92 2.07 30.96
N GLN A 164 -6.10 3.11 30.84
CA GLN A 164 -5.92 4.13 31.88
C GLN A 164 -7.22 4.86 32.22
N ASP A 165 -8.06 5.10 31.19
CA ASP A 165 -9.41 5.68 31.34
C ASP A 165 -10.42 4.66 31.96
N GLY A 166 -10.05 3.41 32.20
CA GLY A 166 -10.95 2.34 32.64
C GLY A 166 -11.98 1.91 31.57
N TYR A 167 -11.69 2.18 30.30
CA TYR A 167 -12.58 1.86 29.19
C TYR A 167 -12.61 0.34 28.92
N VAL A 168 -13.79 -0.18 28.62
CA VAL A 168 -14.01 -1.55 28.13
C VAL A 168 -14.61 -1.46 26.73
N PRO A 169 -13.98 -2.04 25.70
CA PRO A 169 -14.50 -1.93 24.34
C PRO A 169 -15.84 -2.65 24.17
N GLU A 170 -16.67 -2.15 23.28
CA GLU A 170 -17.97 -2.78 23.01
C GLU A 170 -17.80 -4.15 22.36
N ASN A 171 -16.87 -4.27 21.40
CA ASN A 171 -16.53 -5.53 20.75
C ASN A 171 -15.07 -5.92 21.01
N ASP A 172 -14.78 -7.21 20.87
CA ASP A 172 -13.44 -7.75 21.02
C ASP A 172 -12.43 -7.00 20.12
N VAL A 173 -11.24 -6.70 20.66
CA VAL A 173 -10.15 -6.01 19.93
C VAL A 173 -8.90 -6.89 19.96
N TYR A 174 -8.27 -7.00 18.82
CA TYR A 174 -6.98 -7.68 18.66
C TYR A 174 -5.93 -6.69 18.18
N LEU A 175 -4.74 -6.70 18.82
CA LEU A 175 -3.56 -6.02 18.30
C LEU A 175 -2.66 -7.08 17.71
N SER A 176 -2.31 -6.95 16.46
CA SER A 176 -1.53 -7.91 15.70
C SER A 176 -0.26 -7.25 15.15
N SER A 177 0.89 -7.89 15.31
CA SER A 177 2.14 -7.35 14.77
C SER A 177 3.04 -8.49 14.31
N SER A 178 3.28 -8.56 12.99
CA SER A 178 4.17 -9.54 12.38
C SER A 178 5.62 -9.06 12.39
N CYS A 179 6.54 -9.98 12.17
CA CYS A 179 7.98 -9.71 12.18
C CYS A 179 8.68 -10.10 10.86
N THR A 180 7.92 -10.34 9.80
CA THR A 180 8.45 -10.78 8.49
C THR A 180 7.67 -10.20 7.30
N GLU A 181 7.03 -9.04 7.46
CA GLU A 181 6.26 -8.38 6.42
C GLU A 181 7.14 -8.00 5.24
N GLU A 182 8.30 -7.37 5.52
CA GLU A 182 9.18 -6.71 4.55
C GLU A 182 9.70 -7.64 3.44
N TRP A 183 9.69 -8.94 3.70
CA TRP A 183 10.03 -9.94 2.68
C TRP A 183 8.91 -10.96 2.42
N ALA A 184 7.69 -10.67 2.90
CA ALA A 184 6.51 -11.53 2.72
C ALA A 184 6.69 -12.93 3.34
N GLY A 185 7.24 -13.00 4.55
CA GLY A 185 7.45 -14.23 5.30
C GLY A 185 6.17 -14.84 5.87
N ASP A 186 6.35 -15.83 6.74
CA ASP A 186 5.25 -16.62 7.32
C ASP A 186 4.70 -16.05 8.64
N GLY A 187 5.19 -14.89 9.09
CA GLY A 187 4.80 -14.29 10.37
C GLY A 187 3.30 -13.99 10.45
N CYS A 188 2.78 -13.20 9.53
CA CYS A 188 1.35 -12.89 9.48
C CYS A 188 0.48 -14.14 9.20
N PRO A 189 0.81 -15.06 8.27
CA PRO A 189 0.13 -16.35 8.15
C PRO A 189 -0.01 -17.13 9.45
N LYS A 190 1.00 -17.12 10.34
CA LYS A 190 0.93 -17.76 11.67
C LYS A 190 -0.07 -17.07 12.59
N LEU A 191 -0.10 -15.73 12.59
CA LEU A 191 -1.08 -14.95 13.38
C LEU A 191 -2.52 -15.21 12.90
N VAL A 192 -2.75 -15.20 11.59
CA VAL A 192 -4.05 -15.56 10.98
C VAL A 192 -4.43 -16.99 11.31
N GLY A 193 -3.47 -17.94 11.26
CA GLY A 193 -3.66 -19.32 11.66
C GLY A 193 -4.11 -19.46 13.11
N GLU A 194 -3.55 -18.69 14.03
CA GLU A 194 -3.94 -18.66 15.43
C GLU A 194 -5.36 -18.10 15.63
N LEU A 195 -5.72 -17.02 14.93
CA LEU A 195 -7.09 -16.49 14.95
C LEU A 195 -8.10 -17.52 14.41
N LYS A 196 -7.77 -18.23 13.34
CA LYS A 196 -8.58 -19.35 12.80
C LYS A 196 -8.73 -20.46 13.83
N ARG A 197 -7.65 -20.86 14.52
CA ARG A 197 -7.66 -21.88 15.56
C ARG A 197 -8.58 -21.49 16.74
N ARG A 198 -8.64 -20.19 17.07
CA ARG A 198 -9.55 -19.64 18.10
C ARG A 198 -11.00 -19.48 17.59
N GLY A 199 -11.27 -19.71 16.31
CA GLY A 199 -12.59 -19.49 15.70
C GLY A 199 -12.96 -18.02 15.51
N VAL A 200 -11.97 -17.12 15.56
CA VAL A 200 -12.18 -15.67 15.42
C VAL A 200 -12.44 -15.32 13.96
N LYS A 201 -13.51 -14.57 13.72
CA LYS A 201 -13.83 -13.97 12.43
C LYS A 201 -13.86 -12.45 12.60
N PRO A 202 -12.78 -11.74 12.30
CA PRO A 202 -12.76 -10.29 12.38
C PRO A 202 -13.87 -9.68 11.52
N TRP A 203 -14.54 -8.66 12.04
CA TRP A 203 -15.47 -7.85 11.26
C TRP A 203 -14.74 -6.79 10.45
N LEU A 204 -13.65 -6.23 11.01
CA LEU A 204 -12.77 -5.26 10.37
C LEU A 204 -11.32 -5.55 10.74
N VAL A 205 -10.46 -5.53 9.73
CA VAL A 205 -9.00 -5.47 9.89
C VAL A 205 -8.53 -4.12 9.37
N CYS A 206 -7.76 -3.39 10.16
CA CYS A 206 -7.12 -2.13 9.80
C CYS A 206 -5.61 -2.31 9.92
N ASP A 207 -4.94 -2.38 8.78
CA ASP A 207 -3.48 -2.49 8.64
C ASP A 207 -2.89 -1.16 8.17
N GLU A 208 -1.58 -1.10 8.07
CA GLU A 208 -0.81 -0.03 7.46
C GLU A 208 -1.04 0.05 5.93
N GLY A 209 -0.32 0.93 5.21
CA GLY A 209 -0.20 0.96 3.75
C GLY A 209 -1.01 2.04 3.02
N GLY A 210 -2.03 2.62 3.64
CA GLY A 210 -2.62 3.90 3.28
C GLY A 210 -2.17 4.97 4.27
N GLY A 211 -2.76 6.17 4.22
CA GLY A 211 -2.40 7.21 5.18
C GLY A 211 -2.98 8.57 4.83
N ILE A 212 -2.65 9.58 5.60
CA ILE A 212 -2.98 10.96 5.26
C ILE A 212 -1.88 11.48 4.32
N ILE A 213 -2.20 11.55 3.04
CA ILE A 213 -1.24 11.94 2.00
C ILE A 213 -1.37 13.44 1.74
N ARG A 214 -0.24 14.16 1.86
CA ARG A 214 -0.15 15.56 1.47
C ARG A 214 -0.04 15.66 -0.05
N GLU A 215 -1.00 16.35 -0.68
CA GLU A 215 -1.06 16.55 -2.14
C GLU A 215 -0.99 15.24 -2.95
N PRO A 216 -1.97 14.32 -2.80
CA PRO A 216 -1.93 12.98 -3.38
C PRO A 216 -1.83 12.96 -4.91
N ILE A 217 -2.25 14.04 -5.56
CA ILE A 217 -2.18 14.23 -7.03
C ILE A 217 -1.80 15.69 -7.28
N ALA A 218 -0.88 15.95 -8.20
CA ALA A 218 -0.51 17.30 -8.60
C ALA A 218 -1.76 18.13 -9.01
N GLY A 219 -1.94 19.29 -8.40
CA GLY A 219 -3.12 20.16 -8.59
C GLY A 219 -4.30 19.86 -7.69
N ILE A 220 -4.12 18.98 -6.69
CA ILE A 220 -5.01 18.76 -5.56
C ILE A 220 -4.24 19.09 -4.28
N HIS A 221 -4.59 20.19 -3.61
CA HIS A 221 -3.85 20.69 -2.48
C HIS A 221 -4.49 20.32 -1.15
N GLY A 222 -3.65 20.05 -0.14
CA GLY A 222 -4.04 19.70 1.22
C GLY A 222 -3.81 18.22 1.58
N ASN A 223 -4.30 17.83 2.74
CA ASN A 223 -4.13 16.50 3.32
C ASN A 223 -5.40 15.65 3.10
N PHE A 224 -5.24 14.43 2.59
CA PHE A 224 -6.34 13.50 2.28
C PHE A 224 -6.06 12.13 2.88
N ALA A 225 -7.03 11.55 3.57
CA ALA A 225 -6.94 10.20 4.10
C ALA A 225 -7.18 9.19 2.97
N MET A 226 -6.11 8.61 2.44
CA MET A 226 -6.13 7.60 1.38
C MET A 226 -6.27 6.23 2.03
N ILE A 227 -7.50 5.68 2.01
CA ILE A 227 -7.85 4.41 2.65
C ILE A 227 -7.74 3.29 1.62
N GLY A 228 -6.72 2.43 1.74
CA GLY A 228 -6.49 1.30 0.86
C GLY A 228 -7.59 0.25 1.00
N VAL A 229 -8.24 -0.09 -0.11
CA VAL A 229 -9.38 -1.01 -0.12
C VAL A 229 -9.09 -2.34 -0.79
N PHE A 230 -8.00 -2.44 -1.52
CA PHE A 230 -7.40 -3.68 -2.01
C PHE A 230 -5.95 -3.45 -2.48
N GLU A 231 -5.22 -4.55 -2.61
CA GLU A 231 -3.84 -4.58 -3.10
C GLU A 231 -3.78 -5.27 -4.46
N LYS A 232 -2.84 -4.81 -5.29
CA LYS A 232 -2.49 -5.53 -6.51
C LYS A 232 -1.82 -6.85 -6.18
N GLY A 233 -2.10 -7.89 -6.98
CA GLY A 233 -1.36 -9.14 -6.91
C GLY A 233 0.09 -8.96 -7.33
N LYS A 234 0.92 -9.94 -7.02
CA LYS A 234 2.36 -9.95 -7.32
C LYS A 234 2.76 -11.27 -7.97
N ALA A 235 3.67 -11.25 -8.94
CA ALA A 235 4.44 -12.41 -9.33
C ALA A 235 5.87 -12.02 -9.70
N ASP A 236 6.80 -12.91 -9.41
CA ASP A 236 8.16 -12.89 -9.93
C ASP A 236 8.28 -13.97 -10.99
N VAL A 237 8.62 -13.55 -12.21
CA VAL A 237 8.61 -14.42 -13.40
C VAL A 237 9.98 -14.36 -14.07
N ARG A 238 10.53 -15.52 -14.38
CA ARG A 238 11.78 -15.67 -15.12
C ARG A 238 11.52 -16.14 -16.54
N PHE A 239 12.11 -15.45 -17.51
CA PHE A 239 12.12 -15.83 -18.91
C PHE A 239 13.52 -16.28 -19.26
N SER A 240 13.64 -17.41 -20.00
CA SER A 240 14.93 -17.96 -20.39
C SER A 240 14.97 -18.35 -21.87
N ALA A 241 16.12 -18.11 -22.48
CA ALA A 241 16.46 -18.54 -23.82
C ALA A 241 17.70 -19.44 -23.77
N SER A 242 17.70 -20.51 -24.58
CA SER A 242 18.83 -21.43 -24.69
C SER A 242 19.38 -21.53 -26.11
N SER A 243 20.65 -21.89 -26.26
CA SER A 243 21.35 -22.18 -27.50
C SER A 243 22.45 -23.24 -27.27
N ASP A 244 23.10 -23.68 -28.30
CA ASP A 244 24.27 -24.58 -28.18
C ASP A 244 25.53 -23.83 -27.68
N GLY A 245 25.46 -22.50 -27.52
CA GLY A 245 26.63 -21.68 -27.20
C GLY A 245 27.59 -21.51 -28.38
N GLY A 246 28.87 -21.30 -28.09
CA GLY A 246 29.92 -21.21 -29.11
C GLY A 246 30.93 -20.09 -28.87
N HIS A 247 31.84 -19.92 -29.78
CA HIS A 247 32.85 -18.85 -29.73
C HIS A 247 32.30 -17.55 -30.31
N ALA A 248 32.45 -16.45 -29.61
CA ALA A 248 31.88 -15.16 -30.00
C ALA A 248 32.43 -14.56 -31.31
N SER A 249 33.56 -15.10 -31.85
CA SER A 249 34.07 -14.67 -33.16
C SER A 249 33.24 -15.18 -34.37
N ALA A 250 32.37 -16.16 -34.16
CA ALA A 250 31.48 -16.69 -35.20
C ALA A 250 30.03 -16.79 -34.70
N PRO A 251 29.37 -15.64 -34.40
CA PRO A 251 28.06 -15.63 -33.80
C PRO A 251 26.98 -16.10 -34.79
N GLY A 252 26.11 -17.00 -34.32
CA GLY A 252 24.87 -17.29 -35.04
C GLY A 252 23.81 -16.20 -34.85
N PRO A 253 22.76 -16.16 -35.70
CA PRO A 253 21.62 -15.26 -35.55
C PRO A 253 20.78 -15.64 -34.32
N HIS A 254 20.02 -14.67 -33.79
CA HIS A 254 19.04 -14.88 -32.72
C HIS A 254 19.64 -15.53 -31.45
N SER A 255 20.78 -15.01 -30.99
CA SER A 255 21.38 -15.45 -29.72
C SER A 255 20.40 -15.34 -28.56
N PRO A 256 20.58 -16.10 -27.47
CA PRO A 256 19.70 -16.02 -26.30
C PRO A 256 19.49 -14.59 -25.78
N ILE A 257 20.54 -13.78 -25.72
CA ILE A 257 20.47 -12.39 -25.28
C ILE A 257 19.66 -11.56 -26.28
N ALA A 258 19.86 -11.73 -27.61
CA ALA A 258 19.10 -10.98 -28.62
C ALA A 258 17.58 -11.27 -28.51
N ARG A 259 17.19 -12.55 -28.37
CA ARG A 259 15.77 -12.92 -28.20
C ARG A 259 15.16 -12.33 -26.93
N LEU A 260 15.90 -12.28 -25.82
CA LEU A 260 15.45 -11.60 -24.60
C LEU A 260 15.31 -10.09 -24.81
N ALA A 261 16.25 -9.46 -25.51
CA ALA A 261 16.20 -8.02 -25.81
C ALA A 261 14.97 -7.68 -26.67
N ASP A 262 14.72 -8.46 -27.72
CA ASP A 262 13.53 -8.29 -28.58
C ASP A 262 12.23 -8.45 -27.78
N PHE A 263 12.16 -9.42 -26.88
CA PHE A 263 11.00 -9.62 -26.00
C PHE A 263 10.81 -8.46 -25.04
N ILE A 264 11.88 -7.99 -24.37
CA ILE A 264 11.82 -6.84 -23.46
C ILE A 264 11.32 -5.60 -24.25
N HIS A 265 11.93 -5.32 -25.42
CA HIS A 265 11.54 -4.21 -26.25
C HIS A 265 10.06 -4.26 -26.67
N ASP A 266 9.58 -5.46 -27.05
CA ASP A 266 8.19 -5.65 -27.42
C ASP A 266 7.23 -5.39 -26.25
N VAL A 267 7.57 -5.86 -25.05
CA VAL A 267 6.73 -5.67 -23.84
C VAL A 267 6.74 -4.21 -23.38
N GLU A 268 7.89 -3.53 -23.46
CA GLU A 268 8.02 -2.13 -23.01
C GLU A 268 7.36 -1.13 -24.00
N THR A 269 7.30 -1.46 -25.30
CA THR A 269 6.81 -0.54 -26.31
C THR A 269 5.35 -0.76 -26.71
N HIS A 270 4.75 -1.88 -26.31
CA HIS A 270 3.36 -2.19 -26.65
C HIS A 270 2.49 -2.37 -25.41
N ASP A 271 1.22 -2.03 -25.51
CA ASP A 271 0.22 -2.29 -24.48
C ASP A 271 -0.10 -3.80 -24.39
N VAL A 272 0.60 -4.49 -23.52
CA VAL A 272 0.40 -5.94 -23.32
C VAL A 272 -0.87 -6.22 -22.52
N PHE A 273 -1.20 -5.35 -21.55
CA PHE A 273 -2.30 -5.53 -20.62
C PHE A 273 -3.42 -4.52 -20.82
N ARG A 274 -4.66 -4.98 -20.57
CA ARG A 274 -5.86 -4.14 -20.72
C ARG A 274 -5.86 -2.99 -19.73
N ARG A 275 -6.27 -1.82 -20.21
CA ARG A 275 -6.51 -0.63 -19.39
C ARG A 275 -8.00 -0.56 -19.06
N LYS A 276 -8.33 -0.59 -17.78
CA LYS A 276 -9.69 -0.40 -17.28
C LYS A 276 -9.63 0.30 -15.93
N MET A 277 -10.45 1.30 -15.73
CA MET A 277 -10.55 2.01 -14.45
C MET A 277 -11.42 1.21 -13.49
N PRO A 278 -10.87 0.68 -12.37
CA PRO A 278 -11.66 0.08 -11.30
C PRO A 278 -12.67 1.09 -10.73
N LYS A 279 -13.75 0.58 -10.12
CA LYS A 279 -14.77 1.44 -9.48
C LYS A 279 -14.19 2.23 -8.31
N GLU A 280 -13.23 1.67 -7.59
CA GLU A 280 -12.52 2.26 -6.46
C GLU A 280 -11.66 3.45 -6.93
N VAL A 281 -10.96 3.32 -8.05
CA VAL A 281 -10.19 4.42 -8.67
C VAL A 281 -11.12 5.51 -9.20
N ALA A 282 -12.26 5.13 -9.79
CA ALA A 282 -13.27 6.11 -10.21
C ALA A 282 -13.87 6.85 -9.00
N ALA A 283 -14.14 6.17 -7.89
CA ALA A 283 -14.61 6.77 -6.65
C ALA A 283 -13.54 7.73 -6.07
N MET A 284 -12.26 7.32 -6.04
CA MET A 284 -11.14 8.18 -5.63
C MET A 284 -11.12 9.49 -6.41
N PHE A 285 -11.14 9.43 -7.74
CA PHE A 285 -11.16 10.64 -8.56
C PHE A 285 -12.42 11.48 -8.32
N GLY A 286 -13.58 10.85 -8.13
CA GLY A 286 -14.83 11.54 -7.80
C GLY A 286 -14.77 12.27 -6.47
N THR A 287 -14.22 11.63 -5.42
CA THR A 287 -14.03 12.22 -4.08
C THR A 287 -13.05 13.39 -4.12
N LEU A 288 -11.97 13.29 -4.90
CA LEU A 288 -10.95 14.32 -5.00
C LEU A 288 -11.33 15.47 -5.96
N ALA A 289 -12.29 15.27 -6.86
CA ALA A 289 -12.67 16.27 -7.86
C ALA A 289 -13.03 17.65 -7.30
N PRO A 290 -13.84 17.80 -6.20
CA PRO A 290 -14.16 19.10 -5.63
C PRO A 290 -12.96 19.91 -5.14
N TYR A 291 -11.85 19.24 -4.81
CA TYR A 291 -10.60 19.83 -4.26
C TYR A 291 -9.58 20.17 -5.34
N ALA A 292 -9.84 19.74 -6.58
CA ALA A 292 -8.91 19.88 -7.68
C ALA A 292 -8.98 21.27 -8.34
N SER A 293 -7.88 21.66 -8.99
CA SER A 293 -7.85 22.80 -9.93
C SER A 293 -8.92 22.63 -11.01
N PHE A 294 -9.40 23.73 -11.60
CA PHE A 294 -10.52 23.67 -12.53
C PHE A 294 -10.38 22.63 -13.67
N PRO A 295 -9.24 22.52 -14.37
CA PRO A 295 -9.09 21.49 -15.42
C PRO A 295 -9.24 20.06 -14.91
N LEU A 296 -8.62 19.75 -13.76
CA LEU A 296 -8.71 18.42 -13.14
C LEU A 296 -10.12 18.15 -12.60
N ARG A 297 -10.77 19.15 -11.99
CA ARG A 297 -12.15 19.06 -11.53
C ARG A 297 -13.11 18.78 -12.69
N TRP A 298 -12.88 19.41 -13.84
CA TRP A 298 -13.67 19.15 -15.05
C TRP A 298 -13.52 17.70 -15.50
N VAL A 299 -12.31 17.19 -15.56
CA VAL A 299 -12.03 15.82 -15.99
C VAL A 299 -12.51 14.80 -14.96
N PHE A 300 -12.14 14.94 -13.69
CA PHE A 300 -12.47 13.98 -12.62
C PHE A 300 -13.95 14.01 -12.24
N GLY A 301 -14.60 15.17 -12.28
CA GLY A 301 -16.04 15.29 -12.02
C GLY A 301 -16.91 14.77 -13.17
N ASN A 302 -16.33 14.47 -14.35
CA ASN A 302 -17.04 13.97 -15.51
C ASN A 302 -16.40 12.71 -16.10
N LEU A 303 -16.05 11.73 -15.25
CA LEU A 303 -15.45 10.46 -15.68
C LEU A 303 -16.32 9.69 -16.70
N TRP A 304 -17.64 9.90 -16.67
CA TRP A 304 -18.56 9.33 -17.66
C TRP A 304 -18.21 9.73 -19.11
N LEU A 305 -17.63 10.94 -19.31
CA LEU A 305 -17.21 11.46 -20.60
C LEU A 305 -15.69 11.23 -20.82
N PHE A 306 -14.85 11.53 -19.81
CA PHE A 306 -13.40 11.59 -19.98
C PHE A 306 -12.67 10.27 -19.71
N ARG A 307 -13.34 9.23 -19.19
CA ARG A 307 -12.72 7.92 -18.89
C ARG A 307 -11.93 7.34 -20.09
N PRO A 308 -12.44 7.32 -21.34
CA PRO A 308 -11.67 6.77 -22.46
C PRO A 308 -10.36 7.51 -22.72
N VAL A 309 -10.36 8.83 -22.53
CA VAL A 309 -9.16 9.67 -22.68
C VAL A 309 -8.19 9.40 -21.54
N LEU A 310 -8.68 9.39 -20.29
CA LEU A 310 -7.87 9.10 -19.11
C LEU A 310 -7.17 7.74 -19.19
N LEU A 311 -7.85 6.69 -19.65
CA LEU A 311 -7.25 5.37 -19.82
C LEU A 311 -6.05 5.37 -20.80
N ARG A 312 -6.01 6.31 -21.75
CA ARG A 312 -4.88 6.46 -22.67
C ARG A 312 -3.76 7.33 -22.11
N VAL A 313 -4.13 8.39 -21.38
CA VAL A 313 -3.21 9.47 -20.99
C VAL A 313 -2.56 9.20 -19.63
N LEU A 314 -3.28 8.61 -18.66
CA LEU A 314 -2.76 8.38 -17.29
C LEU A 314 -1.41 7.65 -17.27
N PRO A 315 -1.18 6.56 -18.02
CA PRO A 315 0.12 5.87 -18.00
C PRO A 315 1.29 6.70 -18.55
N ALA A 316 1.01 7.70 -19.39
CA ALA A 316 2.03 8.58 -19.94
C ALA A 316 2.36 9.76 -18.99
N ILE A 317 1.40 10.17 -18.15
CA ILE A 317 1.58 11.29 -17.21
C ILE A 317 2.21 10.82 -15.90
N SER A 318 1.79 9.65 -15.38
CA SER A 318 2.21 9.12 -14.09
C SER A 318 2.27 7.60 -14.11
N ALA A 319 3.43 7.05 -13.80
CA ALA A 319 3.61 5.61 -13.66
C ALA A 319 2.66 5.02 -12.60
N GLN A 320 2.47 5.70 -11.47
CA GLN A 320 1.58 5.26 -10.40
C GLN A 320 0.11 5.29 -10.84
N ALA A 321 -0.34 6.36 -11.51
CA ALA A 321 -1.69 6.41 -12.06
C ALA A 321 -1.92 5.33 -13.12
N GLY A 322 -0.93 5.06 -13.95
CA GLY A 322 -0.94 3.95 -14.90
C GLY A 322 -1.06 2.58 -14.22
N ALA A 323 -0.36 2.40 -13.10
CA ALA A 323 -0.41 1.16 -12.32
C ALA A 323 -1.78 0.89 -11.68
N MET A 324 -2.56 1.92 -11.36
CA MET A 324 -3.91 1.79 -10.80
C MET A 324 -4.97 1.34 -11.82
N ILE A 325 -4.67 1.33 -13.11
CA ILE A 325 -5.64 1.03 -14.18
C ILE A 325 -5.26 -0.16 -15.06
N ARG A 326 -4.12 -0.79 -14.82
CA ARG A 326 -3.66 -1.98 -15.57
C ARG A 326 -2.75 -2.88 -14.74
N THR A 327 -2.63 -4.13 -15.14
CA THR A 327 -1.50 -4.99 -14.74
C THR A 327 -0.21 -4.36 -15.24
N THR A 328 0.84 -4.43 -14.42
CA THR A 328 2.17 -3.91 -14.76
C THR A 328 3.21 -5.02 -14.74
N ILE A 329 4.28 -4.85 -15.51
CA ILE A 329 5.47 -5.70 -15.53
C ILE A 329 6.69 -4.81 -15.55
N ALA A 330 7.70 -5.15 -14.77
CA ALA A 330 8.99 -4.46 -14.72
C ALA A 330 10.12 -5.49 -14.78
N PHE A 331 11.03 -5.37 -15.73
CA PHE A 331 12.20 -6.22 -15.83
C PHE A 331 13.28 -5.71 -14.87
N THR A 332 13.76 -6.57 -13.97
CA THR A 332 14.61 -6.16 -12.84
C THR A 332 15.98 -6.83 -12.79
N MET A 333 16.10 -8.03 -13.38
CA MET A 333 17.35 -8.80 -13.35
C MET A 333 17.62 -9.43 -14.72
N GLN A 334 18.89 -9.50 -15.13
CA GLN A 334 19.30 -10.15 -16.38
C GLN A 334 20.62 -10.88 -16.19
N SER A 335 20.81 -12.03 -16.84
CA SER A 335 22.06 -12.75 -16.91
C SER A 335 22.30 -13.33 -18.30
N GLY A 336 23.57 -13.60 -18.62
CA GLY A 336 24.01 -14.19 -19.89
C GLY A 336 25.30 -14.99 -19.69
N SER A 337 26.29 -14.82 -20.58
CA SER A 337 27.61 -15.43 -20.43
C SER A 337 28.48 -14.66 -19.42
N ASP A 338 29.34 -15.40 -18.70
CA ASP A 338 30.31 -14.81 -17.76
C ASP A 338 31.58 -14.33 -18.45
N ALA A 339 31.75 -14.56 -19.77
CA ALA A 339 32.91 -14.15 -20.54
C ALA A 339 32.51 -13.54 -21.90
N CYS A 340 33.19 -12.45 -22.30
CA CYS A 340 32.86 -11.72 -23.52
C CYS A 340 33.12 -12.51 -24.82
N ASN A 341 34.00 -13.51 -24.79
CA ASN A 341 34.35 -14.36 -25.95
C ASN A 341 33.50 -15.64 -26.05
N VAL A 342 32.50 -15.82 -25.20
CA VAL A 342 31.62 -17.00 -25.13
C VAL A 342 30.19 -16.64 -25.42
N MET A 343 29.57 -17.29 -26.41
CA MET A 343 28.13 -17.19 -26.63
C MET A 343 27.37 -17.95 -25.53
N PRO A 344 26.38 -17.34 -24.87
CA PRO A 344 25.67 -17.97 -23.76
C PRO A 344 24.86 -19.19 -24.23
N GLN A 345 25.03 -20.31 -23.53
CA GLN A 345 24.15 -21.47 -23.71
C GLN A 345 22.75 -21.19 -23.11
N LYS A 346 22.68 -20.35 -22.07
CA LYS A 346 21.46 -19.90 -21.46
C LYS A 346 21.57 -18.43 -21.08
N ALA A 347 20.53 -17.66 -21.39
CA ALA A 347 20.38 -16.31 -20.87
C ALA A 347 19.00 -16.18 -20.20
N THR A 348 18.90 -15.34 -19.18
CA THR A 348 17.65 -15.15 -18.43
C THR A 348 17.35 -13.68 -18.22
N VAL A 349 16.08 -13.34 -18.12
CA VAL A 349 15.58 -12.09 -17.56
C VAL A 349 14.48 -12.38 -16.58
N SER A 350 14.50 -11.69 -15.42
CA SER A 350 13.42 -11.77 -14.44
C SER A 350 12.63 -10.47 -14.41
N ALA A 351 11.33 -10.61 -14.19
CA ALA A 351 10.41 -9.48 -14.12
C ALA A 351 9.50 -9.62 -12.90
N ASN A 352 9.17 -8.49 -12.28
CA ASN A 352 8.12 -8.37 -11.28
C ASN A 352 6.83 -7.91 -11.96
N MET A 353 5.74 -8.63 -11.72
CA MET A 353 4.40 -8.31 -12.22
C MET A 353 3.48 -7.89 -11.07
N ARG A 354 2.53 -6.97 -11.36
CA ARG A 354 1.51 -6.55 -10.41
C ARG A 354 0.13 -6.62 -11.06
N PHE A 355 -0.71 -7.53 -10.55
CA PHE A 355 -2.03 -7.83 -11.11
C PHE A 355 -3.12 -6.92 -10.56
N ILE A 356 -4.18 -6.70 -11.35
CA ILE A 356 -5.33 -5.89 -10.99
C ILE A 356 -6.64 -6.68 -11.25
N PRO A 357 -7.75 -6.43 -10.49
CA PRO A 357 -8.94 -7.29 -10.53
C PRO A 357 -9.54 -7.58 -11.92
N HIS A 358 -9.50 -6.64 -12.85
CA HIS A 358 -10.07 -6.84 -14.20
C HIS A 358 -9.18 -7.66 -15.14
N GLN A 359 -7.96 -8.00 -14.70
CA GLN A 359 -7.00 -8.85 -15.41
C GLN A 359 -6.04 -9.46 -14.37
N GLY A 360 -6.55 -10.44 -13.62
CA GLY A 360 -5.86 -11.08 -12.52
C GLY A 360 -4.67 -11.94 -12.94
N MET A 361 -4.10 -12.64 -11.97
CA MET A 361 -2.87 -13.43 -12.09
C MET A 361 -2.93 -14.42 -13.26
N LYS A 362 -3.94 -15.31 -13.28
CA LYS A 362 -4.04 -16.36 -14.27
C LYS A 362 -4.05 -15.83 -15.71
N GLU A 363 -4.88 -14.82 -15.99
CA GLU A 363 -4.98 -14.22 -17.32
C GLU A 363 -3.70 -13.49 -17.71
N SER A 364 -3.14 -12.71 -16.78
CA SER A 364 -1.93 -11.91 -17.05
C SER A 364 -0.70 -12.80 -17.30
N LEU A 365 -0.51 -13.86 -16.51
CA LEU A 365 0.58 -14.81 -16.71
C LEU A 365 0.44 -15.56 -18.06
N GLU A 366 -0.78 -15.91 -18.46
CA GLU A 366 -1.01 -16.57 -19.74
C GLU A 366 -0.71 -15.64 -20.93
N ILE A 367 -1.08 -14.36 -20.83
CA ILE A 367 -0.77 -13.36 -21.86
C ILE A 367 0.73 -13.19 -22.03
N ILE A 368 1.48 -13.02 -20.92
CA ILE A 368 2.93 -12.78 -21.03
C ILE A 368 3.67 -14.06 -21.47
N ARG A 369 3.22 -15.25 -21.04
CA ARG A 369 3.77 -16.53 -21.48
C ARG A 369 3.64 -16.69 -23.00
N LYS A 370 2.42 -16.50 -23.56
CA LYS A 370 2.20 -16.56 -25.00
C LYS A 370 3.01 -15.54 -25.78
N ARG A 371 3.28 -14.37 -25.17
CA ARG A 371 4.11 -13.36 -25.80
C ARG A 371 5.59 -13.77 -25.80
N ALA A 372 6.10 -14.33 -24.71
CA ALA A 372 7.45 -14.85 -24.59
C ALA A 372 7.72 -16.03 -25.55
N GLU A 373 6.73 -16.91 -25.76
CA GLU A 373 6.81 -18.04 -26.70
C GLU A 373 7.09 -17.58 -28.14
N LYS A 374 6.63 -16.40 -28.58
CA LYS A 374 6.92 -15.85 -29.91
C LYS A 374 8.41 -15.58 -30.15
N TYR A 375 9.17 -15.38 -29.08
CA TYR A 375 10.61 -15.17 -29.09
C TYR A 375 11.39 -16.46 -28.73
N GLY A 376 10.70 -17.61 -28.65
CA GLY A 376 11.29 -18.88 -28.27
C GLY A 376 11.78 -18.91 -26.84
N LEU A 377 11.14 -18.16 -25.93
CA LEU A 377 11.49 -18.13 -24.51
C LEU A 377 10.65 -19.12 -23.72
N GLN A 378 11.26 -19.71 -22.69
CA GLN A 378 10.59 -20.44 -21.65
C GLN A 378 10.22 -19.48 -20.51
N THR A 379 9.05 -19.69 -19.91
CA THR A 379 8.55 -18.88 -18.79
C THR A 379 8.43 -19.75 -17.54
N GLU A 380 9.06 -19.29 -16.46
CA GLU A 380 9.02 -19.90 -15.13
C GLU A 380 8.42 -18.90 -14.14
N VAL A 381 7.37 -19.27 -13.42
CA VAL A 381 6.81 -18.48 -12.34
C VAL A 381 7.52 -18.87 -11.05
N LEU A 382 8.28 -17.97 -10.46
CA LEU A 382 9.07 -18.22 -9.25
C LEU A 382 8.17 -18.15 -8.00
N GLN A 383 7.32 -17.10 -7.96
CA GLN A 383 6.28 -16.94 -6.95
C GLN A 383 5.14 -16.14 -7.53
N ALA A 384 3.93 -16.35 -7.03
CA ALA A 384 2.78 -15.56 -7.44
C ALA A 384 1.68 -15.58 -6.38
N ALA A 385 1.03 -14.43 -6.23
CA ALA A 385 -0.20 -14.26 -5.47
C ALA A 385 -1.14 -13.33 -6.26
N ASP A 386 -2.43 -13.62 -6.25
CA ASP A 386 -3.40 -12.77 -6.96
C ASP A 386 -3.66 -11.47 -6.18
N TYR A 387 -4.43 -10.55 -6.78
CA TYR A 387 -4.90 -9.34 -6.12
C TYR A 387 -5.82 -9.70 -4.95
N THR A 388 -5.90 -8.81 -3.96
CA THR A 388 -6.78 -8.99 -2.80
C THR A 388 -8.22 -8.62 -3.13
N LYS A 389 -9.17 -9.21 -2.39
CA LYS A 389 -10.61 -8.91 -2.55
C LYS A 389 -10.87 -7.44 -2.19
N PRO A 390 -11.47 -6.64 -3.10
CA PRO A 390 -11.80 -5.26 -2.75
C PRO A 390 -12.83 -5.18 -1.63
N THR A 391 -12.51 -4.45 -0.55
CA THR A 391 -13.47 -4.08 0.48
C THR A 391 -14.56 -3.18 -0.11
N ASP A 392 -15.80 -3.41 0.26
CA ASP A 392 -16.93 -2.62 -0.24
C ASP A 392 -16.87 -1.18 0.28
N ILE A 393 -16.57 -0.24 -0.62
CA ILE A 393 -16.49 1.21 -0.31
C ILE A 393 -17.82 1.83 0.10
N HIS A 394 -18.93 1.13 -0.09
CA HIS A 394 -20.28 1.52 0.37
C HIS A 394 -20.71 0.69 1.58
N GLY A 395 -19.87 -0.25 2.03
CA GLY A 395 -20.10 -1.10 3.18
C GLY A 395 -19.99 -0.35 4.50
N GLU A 396 -20.52 -0.96 5.55
CA GLU A 396 -20.56 -0.36 6.89
C GLU A 396 -19.15 -0.20 7.48
N ALA A 397 -18.27 -1.16 7.24
CA ALA A 397 -16.89 -1.14 7.75
C ALA A 397 -16.07 0.00 7.14
N PHE A 398 -16.16 0.22 5.82
CA PHE A 398 -15.48 1.34 5.18
C PHE A 398 -16.03 2.69 5.68
N ARG A 399 -17.36 2.81 5.81
CA ARG A 399 -17.98 4.02 6.37
C ARG A 399 -17.56 4.30 7.80
N LEU A 400 -17.39 3.27 8.64
CA LEU A 400 -16.87 3.45 10.00
C LEU A 400 -15.49 4.09 9.98
N VAL A 401 -14.57 3.59 9.14
CA VAL A 401 -13.22 4.15 9.01
C VAL A 401 -13.28 5.60 8.49
N GLU A 402 -14.10 5.86 7.46
CA GLU A 402 -14.28 7.20 6.88
C GLU A 402 -14.85 8.20 7.90
N GLN A 403 -15.85 7.78 8.70
CA GLN A 403 -16.42 8.59 9.79
C GLN A 403 -15.39 8.84 10.89
N THR A 404 -14.59 7.82 11.25
CA THR A 404 -13.51 7.97 12.24
C THR A 404 -12.45 8.95 11.74
N VAL A 405 -12.11 8.93 10.45
CA VAL A 405 -11.24 9.93 9.81
C VAL A 405 -11.84 11.32 9.96
N ALA A 406 -13.10 11.52 9.59
CA ALA A 406 -13.77 12.83 9.66
C ALA A 406 -13.86 13.36 11.08
N GLN A 407 -14.06 12.50 12.07
CA GLN A 407 -14.12 12.85 13.49
C GLN A 407 -12.74 13.24 14.05
N THR A 408 -11.71 12.48 13.67
CA THR A 408 -10.36 12.65 14.25
C THR A 408 -9.58 13.76 13.55
N PHE A 409 -9.78 13.91 12.23
CA PHE A 409 -9.05 14.82 11.36
C PHE A 409 -10.00 15.82 10.68
N PRO A 410 -10.59 16.74 11.43
CA PRO A 410 -11.59 17.67 10.89
C PRO A 410 -10.99 18.49 9.74
N GLY A 411 -11.68 18.47 8.60
CA GLY A 411 -11.19 19.09 7.34
C GLY A 411 -10.34 18.17 6.46
N CYS A 412 -10.02 16.95 6.90
CA CYS A 412 -9.44 15.89 6.08
C CYS A 412 -10.56 15.06 5.44
N THR A 413 -10.45 14.78 4.16
CA THR A 413 -11.43 13.94 3.45
C THR A 413 -10.89 12.54 3.26
N GLY A 414 -11.68 11.53 3.66
CA GLY A 414 -11.43 10.13 3.36
C GLY A 414 -11.69 9.83 1.88
N SER A 415 -10.83 9.02 1.27
CA SER A 415 -10.95 8.58 -0.12
C SER A 415 -10.53 7.12 -0.23
N PRO A 416 -11.28 6.27 -0.96
CA PRO A 416 -10.79 4.94 -1.27
C PRO A 416 -9.52 5.05 -2.13
N TYR A 417 -8.61 4.09 -1.92
CA TYR A 417 -7.33 4.03 -2.63
C TYR A 417 -7.01 2.59 -3.04
N VAL A 418 -6.28 2.43 -4.13
CA VAL A 418 -5.77 1.14 -4.60
C VAL A 418 -4.29 1.04 -4.28
N MET A 419 -3.93 0.11 -3.42
CA MET A 419 -2.53 -0.18 -3.10
C MET A 419 -1.83 -0.82 -4.29
N THR A 420 -0.75 -0.21 -4.74
CA THR A 420 0.13 -0.79 -5.76
C THR A 420 1.19 -1.71 -5.16
N GLY A 421 1.50 -1.52 -3.89
CA GLY A 421 2.28 -2.42 -3.03
C GLY A 421 1.45 -3.57 -2.48
N ALA A 422 2.00 -4.26 -1.51
CA ALA A 422 1.33 -5.31 -0.76
C ALA A 422 1.68 -5.15 0.72
N THR A 423 0.77 -5.55 1.61
CA THR A 423 0.95 -5.57 3.07
C THR A 423 0.53 -6.92 3.61
N ASP A 424 0.71 -7.14 4.89
CA ASP A 424 0.25 -8.34 5.58
C ASP A 424 -1.29 -8.47 5.64
N ALA A 425 -2.02 -7.37 5.44
CA ALA A 425 -3.48 -7.33 5.37
C ALA A 425 -4.07 -8.40 4.44
N ARG A 426 -3.37 -8.74 3.35
CA ARG A 426 -3.81 -9.76 2.36
C ARG A 426 -4.07 -11.13 2.98
N PHE A 427 -3.35 -11.52 4.03
CA PHE A 427 -3.52 -12.82 4.67
C PHE A 427 -4.80 -12.89 5.51
N TYR A 428 -5.28 -11.75 6.01
CA TYR A 428 -6.52 -11.68 6.78
C TYR A 428 -7.78 -11.90 5.93
N GLU A 429 -7.69 -11.78 4.60
CA GLU A 429 -8.83 -12.00 3.71
C GLU A 429 -9.38 -13.44 3.75
N GLU A 430 -8.60 -14.40 4.29
CA GLU A 430 -9.08 -15.74 4.57
C GLU A 430 -10.15 -15.80 5.68
N ILE A 431 -10.16 -14.82 6.59
CA ILE A 431 -11.02 -14.80 7.79
C ILE A 431 -11.85 -13.52 7.93
N CYS A 432 -11.62 -12.51 7.09
CA CYS A 432 -12.28 -11.22 7.15
C CYS A 432 -12.65 -10.70 5.75
N ASP A 433 -13.89 -10.24 5.60
CA ASP A 433 -14.36 -9.62 4.34
C ASP A 433 -14.04 -8.12 4.23
N ASN A 434 -13.75 -7.47 5.36
CA ASN A 434 -13.51 -6.02 5.44
C ASN A 434 -12.08 -5.76 5.91
N VAL A 435 -11.17 -5.64 4.95
CA VAL A 435 -9.75 -5.42 5.21
C VAL A 435 -9.35 -4.08 4.59
N VAL A 436 -8.99 -3.11 5.41
CA VAL A 436 -8.55 -1.78 4.98
C VAL A 436 -7.09 -1.54 5.36
N ARG A 437 -6.44 -0.65 4.62
CA ARG A 437 -5.04 -0.25 4.81
C ARG A 437 -5.02 1.25 5.07
N PHE A 438 -4.72 1.63 6.30
CA PHE A 438 -4.70 3.03 6.69
C PHE A 438 -3.84 3.25 7.94
N ALA A 439 -2.64 3.78 7.73
CA ALA A 439 -1.81 4.33 8.80
C ALA A 439 -2.25 5.78 9.05
N PRO A 440 -2.77 6.13 10.24
CA PRO A 440 -3.35 7.45 10.48
C PRO A 440 -2.29 8.53 10.76
N VAL A 441 -1.20 8.54 9.98
CA VAL A 441 -0.11 9.53 10.02
C VAL A 441 -0.02 10.30 8.71
N ILE A 442 0.66 11.45 8.74
CA ILE A 442 0.80 12.30 7.56
C ILE A 442 2.08 11.94 6.82
N TYR A 443 1.92 11.63 5.54
CA TYR A 443 3.01 11.40 4.62
C TYR A 443 3.12 12.56 3.62
N GLY A 444 4.16 13.36 3.78
CA GLY A 444 4.60 14.32 2.77
C GLY A 444 5.59 13.68 1.79
N PRO A 445 6.07 14.44 0.79
CA PRO A 445 7.04 13.95 -0.20
C PRO A 445 8.33 13.43 0.43
N GLU A 446 8.78 14.00 1.55
CA GLU A 446 9.98 13.58 2.28
C GLU A 446 9.77 12.20 2.91
N GLN A 447 8.66 11.98 3.64
CA GLN A 447 8.32 10.71 4.25
C GLN A 447 8.17 9.60 3.20
N MET A 448 7.42 9.88 2.12
CA MET A 448 7.25 8.95 1.00
C MET A 448 8.57 8.54 0.32
N LYS A 449 9.54 9.45 0.26
CA LYS A 449 10.87 9.18 -0.29
C LYS A 449 11.75 8.39 0.69
N GLY A 450 11.54 8.60 1.99
CA GLY A 450 12.30 7.95 3.07
C GLY A 450 11.94 6.47 3.27
N MET A 451 10.68 6.08 3.03
CA MET A 451 10.24 4.69 3.10
C MET A 451 11.11 3.82 2.19
N HIS A 452 11.70 2.74 2.73
CA HIS A 452 12.70 1.89 2.06
C HIS A 452 13.92 2.65 1.49
N GLY A 453 13.96 3.99 1.66
CA GLY A 453 15.05 4.86 1.23
C GLY A 453 15.97 5.28 2.38
N LEU A 454 16.70 6.39 2.17
CA LEU A 454 17.55 7.00 3.17
C LEU A 454 16.80 8.07 3.97
N ASN A 455 17.25 8.31 5.19
CA ASN A 455 16.78 9.42 6.04
C ASN A 455 15.28 9.36 6.35
N GLU A 456 14.77 8.14 6.56
CA GLU A 456 13.39 7.92 6.95
C GLU A 456 13.07 8.67 8.24
N ASN A 457 11.90 9.31 8.27
CA ASN A 457 11.46 10.13 9.39
C ASN A 457 9.94 10.28 9.42
N ILE A 458 9.41 10.69 10.58
CA ILE A 458 7.99 11.06 10.72
C ILE A 458 7.88 12.36 11.53
N GLU A 459 6.96 13.25 11.15
CA GLU A 459 6.66 14.47 11.89
C GLU A 459 5.99 14.15 13.24
N ILE A 460 6.53 14.67 14.35
CA ILE A 460 5.97 14.38 15.69
C ILE A 460 4.57 14.94 15.88
N SER A 461 4.22 15.98 15.14
CA SER A 461 2.92 16.66 15.20
C SER A 461 1.75 15.76 14.77
N CYS A 462 1.99 14.72 13.94
CA CYS A 462 0.94 13.81 13.50
C CYS A 462 0.66 12.67 14.49
N LEU A 463 1.58 12.38 15.43
CA LEU A 463 1.47 11.25 16.35
C LEU A 463 0.24 11.30 17.27
N PRO A 464 -0.14 12.47 17.87
CA PRO A 464 -1.36 12.56 18.66
C PRO A 464 -2.62 12.21 17.88
N GLY A 465 -2.74 12.71 16.65
CA GLY A 465 -3.85 12.37 15.76
C GLY A 465 -3.91 10.88 15.44
N ALA A 466 -2.76 10.23 15.23
CA ALA A 466 -2.70 8.80 14.99
C ALA A 466 -3.22 7.98 16.19
N VAL A 467 -2.85 8.35 17.39
CA VAL A 467 -3.37 7.72 18.62
C VAL A 467 -4.87 7.95 18.76
N ASP A 468 -5.33 9.18 18.53
CA ASP A 468 -6.75 9.53 18.62
C ASP A 468 -7.61 8.79 17.59
N PHE A 469 -7.09 8.54 16.39
CA PHE A 469 -7.78 7.74 15.38
C PHE A 469 -8.05 6.32 15.88
N TYR A 470 -7.06 5.62 16.42
CA TYR A 470 -7.26 4.26 16.93
C TYR A 470 -8.16 4.25 18.18
N ARG A 471 -8.06 5.25 19.06
CA ARG A 471 -8.99 5.42 20.20
C ARG A 471 -10.44 5.58 19.71
N ASN A 472 -10.65 6.44 18.72
CA ASN A 472 -11.97 6.69 18.16
C ASN A 472 -12.49 5.47 17.40
N LEU A 473 -11.65 4.77 16.62
CA LEU A 473 -12.05 3.56 15.89
C LEU A 473 -12.52 2.46 16.86
N ILE A 474 -11.81 2.25 17.98
CA ILE A 474 -12.22 1.29 19.03
C ILE A 474 -13.55 1.73 19.67
N ARG A 475 -13.72 3.03 19.99
CA ARG A 475 -14.92 3.57 20.63
C ARG A 475 -16.16 3.56 19.73
N THR A 476 -15.97 3.77 18.43
CA THR A 476 -17.08 3.85 17.45
C THR A 476 -17.47 2.49 16.86
N ASN A 477 -16.66 1.45 17.10
CA ASN A 477 -16.98 0.08 16.67
C ASN A 477 -18.06 -0.54 17.59
N VAL A 478 -19.25 0.01 17.53
CA VAL A 478 -20.44 -0.44 18.28
C VAL A 478 -21.38 -1.25 17.38
N CYS A 479 -22.30 -2.00 17.99
CA CYS A 479 -23.28 -2.82 17.28
C CYS A 479 -24.43 -1.95 16.73
#